data_272110837e332eb44114e38e68e9575a
#
_entry.id   272110837e332eb44114e38e68e9575a
#
_cell.length_a   1.000
_cell.length_b   1.000
_cell.length_c   1.000
_cell.angle_alpha   90.00
_cell.angle_beta   90.00
_cell.angle_gamma   90.00
#
_symmetry.space_group_name_H-M   'P 1'
#
loop_
_entity.id
_entity.type
_entity.pdbx_description
1 polymer ?
#
loop_
_entity_poly.entity_id
_entity_poly.type
_entity_poly.pdbx_seq_one_letter_code
_entity_poly.pdbx_strand_id
1 'polypeptide(L)'
;LATSKNNLKWVSGDSFDLNVLRKANAAKAKIAYVYFKDNSYSLMTVLQLETLSEGKIVTQAQYVGREFRKYFEDVGCDHALDPYDLYVPLMLLAFHSQGAPEWIKEVVNGSHGYIIAARKPEPFHIGSTWLELIKKKKQENGVMPLAVVINEVVMINPDAAFEIPNNCLIMQVEPPADRPNGDLDRH
;
A
#
# COMPACT_ATOMS: atom_id res chain seq x y z
N LEU A 1 12.03 -19.08 18.64
CA LEU A 1 12.04 -17.72 18.03
C LEU A 1 13.10 -16.88 18.73
N ALA A 2 14.09 -16.39 17.98
CA ALA A 2 15.04 -15.40 18.49
C ALA A 2 14.38 -14.01 18.43
N THR A 3 14.72 -13.13 19.38
CA THR A 3 14.13 -11.78 19.46
C THR A 3 15.25 -10.76 19.29
N SER A 4 15.07 -9.79 18.40
CA SER A 4 15.98 -8.65 18.23
C SER A 4 15.70 -7.55 19.26
N LYS A 5 16.60 -6.54 19.36
CA LYS A 5 16.41 -5.34 20.22
C LYS A 5 15.08 -4.60 19.98
N ASN A 6 14.42 -4.83 18.83
CA ASN A 6 13.16 -4.18 18.43
C ASN A 6 11.92 -5.08 18.61
N ASN A 7 11.99 -6.11 19.48
CA ASN A 7 10.93 -7.12 19.65
C ASN A 7 10.59 -7.93 18.37
N LEU A 8 11.40 -7.84 17.31
CA LEU A 8 11.23 -8.67 16.12
C LEU A 8 11.65 -10.10 16.43
N LYS A 9 10.77 -11.02 16.16
CA LYS A 9 11.02 -12.47 16.24
C LYS A 9 11.46 -12.96 14.87
N TRP A 10 12.47 -13.81 14.81
CA TRP A 10 12.95 -14.35 13.55
C TRP A 10 13.23 -15.86 13.66
N VAL A 11 13.17 -16.53 12.54
CA VAL A 11 13.49 -17.96 12.37
C VAL A 11 14.45 -18.07 11.21
N SER A 12 15.52 -18.83 11.38
CA SER A 12 16.47 -19.14 10.29
C SER A 12 16.07 -20.44 9.60
N GLY A 13 16.15 -20.46 8.28
CA GLY A 13 15.86 -21.63 7.44
C GLY A 13 15.26 -21.23 6.11
N ASP A 14 15.00 -22.21 5.26
CA ASP A 14 14.38 -21.99 3.95
C ASP A 14 12.91 -21.64 4.11
N SER A 15 12.49 -20.53 3.50
CA SER A 15 11.11 -20.03 3.62
C SER A 15 10.06 -20.90 2.92
N PHE A 16 10.47 -21.80 2.02
CA PHE A 16 9.58 -22.78 1.42
C PHE A 16 9.57 -24.13 2.16
N ASP A 17 10.32 -24.27 3.27
CA ASP A 17 10.18 -25.42 4.18
C ASP A 17 9.01 -25.17 5.13
N LEU A 18 7.96 -26.00 5.03
CA LEU A 18 6.78 -25.94 5.88
C LEU A 18 7.12 -26.02 7.38
N ASN A 19 8.19 -26.73 7.78
CA ASN A 19 8.58 -26.80 9.18
C ASN A 19 9.15 -25.47 9.67
N VAL A 20 9.88 -24.75 8.82
CA VAL A 20 10.40 -23.41 9.12
C VAL A 20 9.23 -22.42 9.24
N LEU A 21 8.28 -22.46 8.31
CA LEU A 21 7.07 -21.63 8.36
C LEU A 21 6.21 -21.93 9.59
N ARG A 22 6.06 -23.21 9.96
CA ARG A 22 5.36 -23.60 11.20
C ARG A 22 6.08 -23.10 12.45
N LYS A 23 7.42 -23.18 12.51
CA LYS A 23 8.23 -22.61 13.61
C LYS A 23 8.07 -21.10 13.70
N ALA A 24 7.96 -20.41 12.56
CA ALA A 24 7.66 -18.99 12.50
C ALA A 24 6.23 -18.64 12.90
N ASN A 25 5.36 -19.65 13.07
CA ASN A 25 3.94 -19.51 13.35
C ASN A 25 3.18 -18.79 12.21
N ALA A 26 3.63 -19.00 10.96
CA ALA A 26 3.13 -18.32 9.78
C ALA A 26 1.61 -18.51 9.58
N ALA A 27 1.07 -19.69 9.87
CA ALA A 27 -0.37 -19.98 9.76
C ALA A 27 -1.29 -19.03 10.55
N LYS A 28 -0.75 -18.30 11.54
CA LYS A 28 -1.49 -17.32 12.35
C LYS A 28 -1.22 -15.87 11.94
N ALA A 29 -0.38 -15.64 10.92
CA ALA A 29 -0.14 -14.30 10.40
C ALA A 29 -1.39 -13.77 9.69
N LYS A 30 -1.61 -12.47 9.78
CA LYS A 30 -2.65 -11.78 9.01
C LYS A 30 -2.15 -11.42 7.61
N ILE A 31 -0.87 -11.04 7.52
CA ILE A 31 -0.21 -10.61 6.28
C ILE A 31 1.17 -11.26 6.23
N ALA A 32 1.58 -11.70 5.06
CA ALA A 32 2.93 -12.15 4.76
C ALA A 32 3.52 -11.36 3.61
N TYR A 33 4.73 -10.83 3.82
CA TYR A 33 5.51 -10.15 2.79
C TYR A 33 6.61 -11.09 2.31
N VAL A 34 6.60 -11.41 1.02
CA VAL A 34 7.55 -12.32 0.39
C VAL A 34 8.46 -11.53 -0.54
N TYR A 35 9.73 -11.45 -0.17
CA TYR A 35 10.74 -10.70 -0.90
C TYR A 35 12.01 -11.53 -1.12
N PHE A 36 12.26 -11.93 -2.37
CA PHE A 36 13.50 -12.57 -2.81
C PHE A 36 13.98 -11.96 -4.12
N LYS A 37 15.26 -12.10 -4.39
CA LYS A 37 15.84 -11.72 -5.69
C LYS A 37 15.42 -12.68 -6.82
N ASP A 38 15.11 -13.91 -6.47
CA ASP A 38 14.72 -14.97 -7.39
C ASP A 38 13.21 -15.21 -7.32
N ASN A 39 12.55 -15.15 -8.48
CA ASN A 39 11.10 -15.33 -8.59
C ASN A 39 10.66 -16.73 -8.15
N SER A 40 11.48 -17.76 -8.38
CA SER A 40 11.14 -19.14 -8.02
C SER A 40 11.05 -19.30 -6.51
N TYR A 41 11.98 -18.68 -5.76
CA TYR A 41 11.92 -18.67 -4.29
C TYR A 41 10.71 -17.91 -3.77
N SER A 42 10.40 -16.76 -4.36
CA SER A 42 9.18 -16.01 -4.02
C SER A 42 7.93 -16.84 -4.27
N LEU A 43 7.82 -17.45 -5.45
CA LEU A 43 6.66 -18.24 -5.86
C LEU A 43 6.46 -19.46 -4.94
N MET A 44 7.55 -20.23 -4.68
CA MET A 44 7.50 -21.39 -3.80
C MET A 44 7.11 -21.00 -2.37
N THR A 45 7.61 -19.88 -1.87
CA THR A 45 7.26 -19.39 -0.53
C THR A 45 5.78 -19.00 -0.46
N VAL A 46 5.25 -18.29 -1.46
CA VAL A 46 3.81 -17.96 -1.54
C VAL A 46 2.98 -19.24 -1.55
N LEU A 47 3.29 -20.20 -2.42
CA LEU A 47 2.59 -21.47 -2.52
C LEU A 47 2.53 -22.21 -1.15
N GLN A 48 3.64 -22.21 -0.41
CA GLN A 48 3.69 -22.85 0.91
C GLN A 48 2.87 -22.07 1.95
N LEU A 49 2.87 -20.74 1.90
CA LEU A 49 2.06 -19.90 2.79
C LEU A 49 0.57 -20.10 2.53
N GLU A 50 0.14 -20.10 1.26
CA GLU A 50 -1.25 -20.35 0.88
C GLU A 50 -1.70 -21.74 1.32
N THR A 51 -0.88 -22.76 1.06
CA THR A 51 -1.15 -24.15 1.51
C THR A 51 -1.25 -24.25 3.03
N LEU A 52 -0.34 -23.58 3.76
CA LEU A 52 -0.29 -23.66 5.22
C LEU A 52 -1.45 -22.95 5.90
N SER A 53 -1.91 -21.85 5.31
CA SER A 53 -2.98 -20.99 5.84
C SER A 53 -4.36 -21.35 5.33
N GLU A 54 -4.45 -22.23 4.33
CA GLU A 54 -5.70 -22.50 3.60
C GLU A 54 -6.31 -21.21 3.01
N GLY A 55 -5.46 -20.35 2.46
CA GLY A 55 -5.85 -19.06 1.85
C GLY A 55 -6.33 -18.01 2.86
N LYS A 56 -5.95 -18.10 4.13
CA LYS A 56 -6.38 -17.13 5.17
C LYS A 56 -5.40 -15.99 5.42
N ILE A 57 -4.16 -16.11 4.94
CA ILE A 57 -3.13 -15.07 5.02
C ILE A 57 -3.27 -14.19 3.79
N VAL A 58 -3.22 -12.86 3.98
CA VAL A 58 -3.03 -11.95 2.84
C VAL A 58 -1.56 -11.98 2.45
N THR A 59 -1.26 -12.50 1.26
CA THR A 59 0.10 -12.62 0.75
C THR A 59 0.45 -11.45 -0.17
N GLN A 60 1.62 -10.85 0.08
CA GLN A 60 2.20 -9.84 -0.80
C GLN A 60 3.57 -10.30 -1.25
N ALA A 61 3.79 -10.38 -2.56
CA ALA A 61 5.05 -10.85 -3.11
C ALA A 61 5.63 -9.89 -4.14
N GLN A 62 6.97 -9.85 -4.19
CA GLN A 62 7.69 -9.20 -5.27
C GLN A 62 8.10 -10.24 -6.32
N TYR A 63 7.99 -9.84 -7.59
CA TYR A 63 8.56 -10.55 -8.73
C TYR A 63 9.25 -9.57 -9.68
N VAL A 64 10.02 -10.09 -10.62
CA VAL A 64 10.67 -9.33 -11.68
C VAL A 64 10.34 -9.99 -13.02
N GLY A 65 9.78 -9.19 -13.95
CA GLY A 65 9.39 -9.64 -15.28
C GLY A 65 7.89 -9.93 -15.39
N ARG A 66 7.25 -9.26 -16.35
CA ARG A 66 5.78 -9.30 -16.52
C ARG A 66 5.21 -10.69 -16.75
N GLU A 67 6.01 -11.59 -17.31
CA GLU A 67 5.66 -13.00 -17.55
C GLU A 67 5.40 -13.78 -16.26
N PHE A 68 5.96 -13.34 -15.14
CA PHE A 68 5.80 -14.03 -13.85
C PHE A 68 4.49 -13.66 -13.14
N ARG A 69 3.86 -12.54 -13.46
CA ARG A 69 2.64 -12.07 -12.80
C ARG A 69 1.58 -13.15 -12.70
N LYS A 70 1.30 -13.82 -13.82
CA LYS A 70 0.28 -14.86 -13.89
C LYS A 70 0.56 -16.03 -12.95
N TYR A 71 1.83 -16.43 -12.81
CA TYR A 71 2.18 -17.53 -11.91
C TYR A 71 1.89 -17.20 -10.45
N PHE A 72 2.09 -15.95 -10.03
CA PHE A 72 1.74 -15.51 -8.68
C PHE A 72 0.23 -15.44 -8.46
N GLU A 73 -0.51 -15.02 -9.46
CA GLU A 73 -1.99 -15.04 -9.45
C GLU A 73 -2.51 -16.49 -9.36
N ASP A 74 -1.94 -17.40 -10.16
CA ASP A 74 -2.35 -18.81 -10.21
C ASP A 74 -2.08 -19.57 -8.89
N VAL A 75 -1.07 -19.18 -8.11
CA VAL A 75 -0.81 -19.77 -6.78
C VAL A 75 -1.58 -19.08 -5.65
N GLY A 76 -2.42 -18.10 -5.95
CA GLY A 76 -3.29 -17.46 -4.98
C GLY A 76 -2.67 -16.25 -4.26
N CYS A 77 -1.57 -15.67 -4.78
CA CYS A 77 -1.00 -14.45 -4.21
C CYS A 77 -1.98 -13.28 -4.31
N ASP A 78 -2.35 -12.67 -3.18
CA ASP A 78 -3.30 -11.56 -3.17
C ASP A 78 -2.74 -10.31 -3.85
N HIS A 79 -1.46 -10.02 -3.62
CA HIS A 79 -0.79 -8.82 -4.17
C HIS A 79 0.60 -9.17 -4.69
N ALA A 80 0.75 -9.26 -6.00
CA ALA A 80 2.04 -9.44 -6.66
C ALA A 80 2.48 -8.13 -7.32
N LEU A 81 3.71 -7.67 -7.02
CA LEU A 81 4.26 -6.40 -7.48
C LEU A 81 5.57 -6.60 -8.22
N ASP A 82 5.67 -6.04 -9.42
CA ASP A 82 6.96 -5.83 -10.10
C ASP A 82 7.47 -4.41 -9.76
N PRO A 83 8.62 -4.27 -9.08
CA PRO A 83 9.18 -2.96 -8.74
C PRO A 83 9.45 -2.08 -9.95
N TYR A 84 9.74 -2.67 -11.11
CA TYR A 84 10.02 -1.93 -12.34
C TYR A 84 8.79 -1.24 -12.92
N ASP A 85 7.57 -1.71 -12.60
CA ASP A 85 6.33 -1.01 -12.99
C ASP A 85 6.20 0.37 -12.33
N LEU A 86 6.86 0.57 -11.17
CA LEU A 86 6.94 1.89 -10.51
C LEU A 86 8.25 2.62 -10.82
N TYR A 87 9.36 1.91 -10.85
CA TYR A 87 10.69 2.51 -10.97
C TYR A 87 10.90 3.19 -12.33
N VAL A 88 10.52 2.54 -13.43
CA VAL A 88 10.70 3.12 -14.78
C VAL A 88 9.88 4.39 -14.99
N PRO A 89 8.57 4.43 -14.66
CA PRO A 89 7.79 5.68 -14.71
C PRO A 89 8.37 6.80 -13.83
N LEU A 90 8.88 6.47 -12.64
CA LEU A 90 9.52 7.45 -11.76
C LEU A 90 10.79 8.05 -12.37
N MET A 91 11.61 7.23 -13.01
CA MET A 91 12.79 7.72 -13.73
C MET A 91 12.41 8.65 -14.87
N LEU A 92 11.40 8.29 -15.66
CA LEU A 92 10.91 9.14 -16.74
C LEU A 92 10.33 10.46 -16.21
N LEU A 93 9.60 10.40 -15.10
CA LEU A 93 9.05 11.59 -14.45
C LEU A 93 10.16 12.55 -13.99
N ALA A 94 11.30 12.03 -13.52
CA ALA A 94 12.45 12.84 -13.11
C ALA A 94 13.01 13.71 -14.24
N PHE A 95 12.91 13.25 -15.49
CA PHE A 95 13.34 14.04 -16.64
C PHE A 95 12.38 15.19 -16.99
N HIS A 96 11.09 15.02 -16.74
CA HIS A 96 10.06 15.95 -17.16
C HIS A 96 9.58 16.89 -16.04
N SER A 97 9.76 16.49 -14.79
CA SER A 97 9.20 17.19 -13.63
C SER A 97 10.22 17.26 -12.51
N GLN A 98 10.97 18.36 -12.46
CA GLN A 98 11.93 18.60 -11.40
C GLN A 98 11.24 18.61 -10.03
N GLY A 99 11.76 17.83 -9.07
CA GLY A 99 11.19 17.70 -7.72
C GLY A 99 10.09 16.65 -7.56
N ALA A 100 9.54 16.10 -8.66
CA ALA A 100 8.49 15.10 -8.55
C ALA A 100 8.96 13.76 -7.90
N PRO A 101 10.16 13.24 -8.19
CA PRO A 101 10.65 12.05 -7.49
C PRO A 101 10.81 12.26 -5.98
N GLU A 102 11.30 13.41 -5.57
CA GLU A 102 11.46 13.79 -4.17
C GLU A 102 10.11 13.89 -3.47
N TRP A 103 9.13 14.51 -4.13
CA TRP A 103 7.77 14.60 -3.62
C TRP A 103 7.14 13.20 -3.44
N ILE A 104 7.25 12.33 -4.44
CA ILE A 104 6.71 10.96 -4.36
C ILE A 104 7.42 10.19 -3.24
N LYS A 105 8.75 10.28 -3.16
CA LYS A 105 9.54 9.65 -2.10
C LYS A 105 9.09 10.11 -0.71
N GLU A 106 8.85 11.41 -0.56
CA GLU A 106 8.38 11.99 0.70
C GLU A 106 7.00 11.45 1.09
N VAL A 107 6.06 11.44 0.16
CA VAL A 107 4.69 10.97 0.39
C VAL A 107 4.66 9.47 0.68
N VAL A 108 5.49 8.66 -0.01
CA VAL A 108 5.54 7.20 0.19
C VAL A 108 6.25 6.83 1.49
N ASN A 109 7.37 7.49 1.81
CA ASN A 109 8.14 7.18 3.03
C ASN A 109 7.53 7.76 4.30
N GLY A 110 6.69 8.79 4.18
CA GLY A 110 6.09 9.47 5.32
C GLY A 110 7.13 10.12 6.26
N SER A 111 8.28 10.58 5.73
CA SER A 111 9.40 11.08 6.54
C SER A 111 9.01 12.25 7.45
N HIS A 112 8.06 13.09 7.00
CA HIS A 112 7.49 14.18 7.78
C HIS A 112 6.15 13.81 8.46
N GLY A 113 5.87 12.49 8.59
CA GLY A 113 4.69 11.98 9.26
C GLY A 113 3.40 12.01 8.42
N TYR A 114 3.45 12.49 7.18
CA TYR A 114 2.32 12.35 6.26
C TYR A 114 2.16 10.91 5.81
N ILE A 115 0.92 10.44 5.71
CA ILE A 115 0.63 9.09 5.23
C ILE A 115 -0.37 9.13 4.08
N ILE A 116 -0.23 8.21 3.14
CA ILE A 116 -1.29 7.91 2.16
C ILE A 116 -2.22 6.89 2.80
N ALA A 117 -3.51 7.21 2.85
CA ALA A 117 -4.52 6.34 3.40
C ALA A 117 -5.71 6.18 2.46
N ALA A 118 -6.30 4.99 2.45
CA ALA A 118 -7.59 4.72 1.84
C ALA A 118 -8.65 4.72 2.95
N ARG A 119 -9.66 5.57 2.85
CA ARG A 119 -10.72 5.71 3.86
C ARG A 119 -12.09 5.58 3.21
N LYS A 120 -13.02 4.93 3.89
CA LYS A 120 -14.43 5.00 3.50
C LYS A 120 -14.94 6.44 3.71
N PRO A 121 -15.83 6.94 2.84
CA PRO A 121 -16.45 8.24 3.07
C PRO A 121 -17.27 8.20 4.36
N GLU A 122 -17.22 9.26 5.13
CA GLU A 122 -18.11 9.43 6.28
C GLU A 122 -19.55 9.66 5.80
N PRO A 123 -20.57 9.24 6.55
CA PRO A 123 -21.97 9.29 6.08
C PRO A 123 -22.41 10.67 5.56
N PHE A 124 -21.90 11.74 6.13
CA PHE A 124 -22.23 13.11 5.72
C PHE A 124 -21.46 13.61 4.49
N HIS A 125 -20.49 12.83 3.98
CA HIS A 125 -19.81 13.10 2.71
C HIS A 125 -20.48 12.39 1.53
N ILE A 126 -21.32 11.38 1.79
CA ILE A 126 -22.00 10.64 0.73
C ILE A 126 -23.00 11.57 0.04
N GLY A 127 -22.94 11.65 -1.29
CA GLY A 127 -23.76 12.57 -2.09
C GLY A 127 -23.25 14.01 -2.14
N SER A 128 -22.20 14.37 -1.37
CA SER A 128 -21.51 15.65 -1.58
C SER A 128 -20.64 15.61 -2.83
N THR A 129 -20.35 16.76 -3.39
CA THR A 129 -19.45 16.87 -4.54
C THR A 129 -17.99 16.69 -4.12
N TRP A 130 -17.14 16.28 -5.07
CA TRP A 130 -15.70 16.17 -4.86
C TRP A 130 -15.07 17.45 -4.35
N LEU A 131 -15.51 18.60 -4.91
CA LEU A 131 -15.02 19.91 -4.48
C LEU A 131 -15.39 20.23 -3.03
N GLU A 132 -16.61 19.91 -2.62
CA GLU A 132 -17.07 20.10 -1.22
C GLU A 132 -16.28 19.21 -0.26
N LEU A 133 -16.05 17.94 -0.63
CA LEU A 133 -15.23 17.02 0.14
C LEU A 133 -13.81 17.58 0.36
N ILE A 134 -13.14 18.02 -0.73
CA ILE A 134 -11.79 18.59 -0.63
C ILE A 134 -11.77 19.80 0.30
N LYS A 135 -12.67 20.75 0.10
CA LYS A 135 -12.74 21.97 0.93
C LYS A 135 -12.90 21.63 2.41
N LYS A 136 -13.86 20.76 2.71
CA LYS A 136 -14.18 20.38 4.08
C LYS A 136 -13.03 19.66 4.76
N LYS A 137 -12.50 18.58 4.15
CA LYS A 137 -11.39 17.81 4.72
C LYS A 137 -10.12 18.64 4.89
N LYS A 138 -9.83 19.54 3.93
CA LYS A 138 -8.66 20.41 4.03
C LYS A 138 -8.79 21.42 5.17
N GLN A 139 -9.96 22.03 5.34
CA GLN A 139 -10.22 23.04 6.37
C GLN A 139 -10.29 22.43 7.78
N GLU A 140 -10.95 21.29 7.94
CA GLU A 140 -11.18 20.69 9.25
C GLU A 140 -9.93 19.96 9.78
N ASN A 141 -9.27 19.18 8.93
CA ASN A 141 -8.24 18.22 9.38
C ASN A 141 -6.91 18.34 8.62
N GLY A 142 -6.77 19.28 7.69
CA GLY A 142 -5.58 19.40 6.84
C GLY A 142 -5.40 18.21 5.87
N VAL A 143 -6.39 17.34 5.76
CA VAL A 143 -6.38 16.15 4.89
C VAL A 143 -6.58 16.56 3.44
N MET A 144 -5.80 15.98 2.53
CA MET A 144 -5.88 16.23 1.10
C MET A 144 -6.39 14.98 0.36
N PRO A 145 -7.66 14.95 -0.06
CA PRO A 145 -8.16 13.90 -0.95
C PRO A 145 -7.47 13.98 -2.31
N LEU A 146 -7.08 12.82 -2.88
CA LEU A 146 -6.37 12.73 -4.15
C LEU A 146 -7.13 11.95 -5.21
N ALA A 147 -7.85 10.90 -4.81
CA ALA A 147 -8.55 10.02 -5.73
C ALA A 147 -9.75 9.33 -5.06
N VAL A 148 -10.65 8.82 -5.89
CA VAL A 148 -11.72 7.93 -5.50
C VAL A 148 -11.47 6.56 -6.12
N VAL A 149 -11.66 5.49 -5.35
CA VAL A 149 -11.54 4.11 -5.82
C VAL A 149 -12.90 3.43 -5.75
N ILE A 150 -13.38 2.94 -6.88
CA ILE A 150 -14.66 2.22 -7.01
C ILE A 150 -14.40 0.93 -7.78
N ASN A 151 -14.72 -0.21 -7.18
CA ASN A 151 -14.53 -1.52 -7.80
C ASN A 151 -13.10 -1.68 -8.40
N GLU A 152 -12.08 -1.33 -7.59
CA GLU A 152 -10.65 -1.37 -7.97
C GLU A 152 -10.21 -0.36 -9.04
N VAL A 153 -11.13 0.41 -9.59
CA VAL A 153 -10.82 1.48 -10.55
C VAL A 153 -10.47 2.76 -9.80
N VAL A 154 -9.26 3.28 -10.04
CA VAL A 154 -8.76 4.51 -9.42
C VAL A 154 -9.07 5.69 -10.30
N MET A 155 -9.82 6.65 -9.80
CA MET A 155 -10.14 7.92 -10.45
C MET A 155 -9.39 9.04 -9.73
N ILE A 156 -8.26 9.46 -10.30
CA ILE A 156 -7.41 10.52 -9.73
C ILE A 156 -8.05 11.88 -10.03
N ASN A 157 -8.20 12.71 -8.99
CA ASN A 157 -8.76 14.05 -9.07
C ASN A 157 -10.04 14.11 -9.92
N PRO A 158 -11.13 13.46 -9.49
CA PRO A 158 -12.40 13.47 -10.21
C PRO A 158 -12.86 14.90 -10.52
N ASP A 159 -13.82 15.03 -11.43
CA ASP A 159 -14.45 16.32 -11.71
C ASP A 159 -14.99 16.96 -10.43
N ALA A 160 -14.95 18.30 -10.36
CA ALA A 160 -15.40 19.05 -9.18
C ALA A 160 -16.86 18.74 -8.78
N ALA A 161 -17.71 18.42 -9.76
CA ALA A 161 -19.12 18.08 -9.57
C ALA A 161 -19.35 16.56 -9.34
N PHE A 162 -18.30 15.73 -9.33
CA PHE A 162 -18.43 14.30 -9.07
C PHE A 162 -19.01 14.05 -7.68
N GLU A 163 -20.15 13.37 -7.62
CA GLU A 163 -20.81 13.02 -6.35
C GLU A 163 -20.15 11.78 -5.71
N ILE A 164 -19.86 11.86 -4.42
CA ILE A 164 -19.21 10.78 -3.65
C ILE A 164 -20.20 9.66 -3.39
N PRO A 165 -19.97 8.45 -3.96
CA PRO A 165 -20.84 7.32 -3.72
C PRO A 165 -20.55 6.63 -2.39
N ASN A 166 -21.51 5.86 -1.88
CA ASN A 166 -21.39 5.13 -0.63
C ASN A 166 -20.36 3.98 -0.70
N ASN A 167 -20.21 3.35 -1.88
CA ASN A 167 -19.37 2.16 -2.09
C ASN A 167 -17.98 2.49 -2.64
N CYS A 168 -17.36 3.56 -2.18
CA CYS A 168 -16.02 3.94 -2.62
C CYS A 168 -15.02 3.97 -1.46
N LEU A 169 -13.73 4.05 -1.83
CA LEU A 169 -12.65 4.47 -0.94
C LEU A 169 -12.09 5.79 -1.44
N ILE A 170 -11.79 6.68 -0.51
CA ILE A 170 -11.12 7.95 -0.80
C ILE A 170 -9.65 7.76 -0.48
N MET A 171 -8.80 7.87 -1.50
CA MET A 171 -7.36 7.96 -1.33
C MET A 171 -6.99 9.37 -0.94
N GLN A 172 -6.29 9.55 0.16
CA GLN A 172 -5.99 10.87 0.71
C GLN A 172 -4.62 10.90 1.36
N VAL A 173 -4.01 12.10 1.44
CA VAL A 173 -2.83 12.36 2.25
C VAL A 173 -3.31 12.93 3.58
N GLU A 174 -2.95 12.24 4.66
CA GLU A 174 -3.27 12.62 6.03
C GLU A 174 -2.03 13.23 6.70
N PRO A 175 -2.17 14.36 7.42
CA PRO A 175 -1.09 14.94 8.19
C PRO A 175 -0.75 14.05 9.42
N PRO A 176 0.44 14.22 10.02
CA PRO A 176 0.79 13.53 11.26
C PRO A 176 -0.22 13.85 12.38
N ALA A 177 -0.51 12.83 13.21
CA ALA A 177 -1.50 12.93 14.29
C ALA A 177 -1.19 14.03 15.33
N ASP A 178 0.08 14.37 15.49
CA ASP A 178 0.54 15.35 16.50
C ASP A 178 0.72 16.77 15.94
N ARG A 179 0.18 17.07 14.76
CA ARG A 179 0.30 18.41 14.19
C ARG A 179 -0.72 19.34 14.86
N PRO A 180 -0.30 20.34 15.62
CA PRO A 180 -1.23 21.36 16.11
C PRO A 180 -1.81 22.10 14.90
N ASN A 181 -3.14 22.20 14.85
CA ASN A 181 -3.85 22.99 13.85
C ASN A 181 -3.33 24.43 13.92
N GLY A 182 -2.47 24.83 12.98
CA GLY A 182 -2.02 26.22 12.93
C GLY A 182 -0.63 26.51 12.36
N ASP A 183 0.28 25.54 12.26
CA ASP A 183 1.64 25.81 11.73
C ASP A 183 1.71 25.58 10.20
N LEU A 184 1.02 26.41 9.43
CA LEU A 184 1.15 26.45 7.96
C LEU A 184 2.22 27.45 7.47
N ASP A 185 2.86 28.17 8.40
CA ASP A 185 3.87 29.17 8.03
C ASP A 185 5.18 28.88 8.74
N ARG A 186 6.13 28.27 8.02
CA ARG A 186 7.57 28.53 8.14
C ARG A 186 8.37 27.41 7.45
N HIS A 187 8.61 27.59 6.14
CA HIS A 187 9.95 27.40 5.54
C HIS A 187 9.91 27.94 4.11
#